data_7ea0b4c0a483b93b16d4bb4c45410168
#
_entry.id   7ea0b4c0a483b93b16d4bb4c45410168
#
_cell.length_a   1.000
_cell.length_b   1.000
_cell.length_c   1.000
_cell.angle_alpha   90.00
_cell.angle_beta   90.00
_cell.angle_gamma   90.00
#
_symmetry.space_group_name_H-M   'P 1'
#
loop_
_entity.id
_entity.type
_entity.pdbx_description
1 polymer ?
#
loop_
_entity_poly.entity_id
_entity_poly.type
_entity_poly.pdbx_seq_one_letter_code
_entity_poly.pdbx_strand_id
1 'polypeptide(L)'
;MKTGKKKTPRVTKNNTKNSKVNIKVTETTPSRIFIVGESPMVEQYAELCTAHGYDVFISRNENLALMPKIKSDRIKITNIIPSNTSLVIELTNIDTLAKKKNIERFDNVLAETAPILSSSITVTATEQSSWISGKYRLVGIAALPTLIQKPCVEIAPTIYSPKETLEVTKRFFQSVGKEIEIVQDRIGMVLPRILCRIINEAAFAITEDIASPQDIDTALKLGINFSFGPFEWAEQIGLKQVYAVLSALQADLQEERYRVSPLLKQMALTQKY
;
A
#
# COMPACT_ATOMS: atom_id res chain seq x y z
N MET A 1 -59.65 -32.82 46.00
CA MET A 1 -58.21 -32.66 45.73
C MET A 1 -58.02 -31.52 44.74
N LYS A 2 -57.47 -30.36 45.20
CA LYS A 2 -57.35 -29.14 44.39
C LYS A 2 -55.97 -29.09 43.76
N THR A 3 -55.89 -29.01 42.45
CA THR A 3 -54.67 -28.86 41.68
C THR A 3 -54.29 -27.38 41.58
N GLY A 4 -53.16 -27.02 42.17
CA GLY A 4 -52.63 -25.64 42.12
C GLY A 4 -51.91 -25.40 40.83
N LYS A 5 -52.27 -24.34 40.08
CA LYS A 5 -51.55 -23.81 38.93
C LYS A 5 -50.39 -22.90 39.41
N LYS A 6 -49.14 -23.27 39.13
CA LYS A 6 -47.97 -22.40 39.29
C LYS A 6 -47.97 -21.34 38.19
N LYS A 7 -47.94 -20.07 38.56
CA LYS A 7 -47.68 -18.92 37.65
C LYS A 7 -46.21 -18.80 37.41
N THR A 8 -45.81 -18.76 36.13
CA THR A 8 -44.45 -18.45 35.63
C THR A 8 -44.25 -16.92 35.67
N PRO A 9 -43.10 -16.41 36.07
CA PRO A 9 -42.83 -14.97 36.06
C PRO A 9 -42.60 -14.44 34.63
N ARG A 10 -43.17 -13.28 34.36
CA ARG A 10 -43.11 -12.51 33.14
C ARG A 10 -41.71 -11.88 33.02
N VAL A 11 -40.94 -12.29 32.03
CA VAL A 11 -39.64 -11.65 31.67
C VAL A 11 -39.96 -10.31 30.98
N THR A 12 -39.60 -9.20 31.63
CA THR A 12 -39.61 -7.86 31.04
C THR A 12 -38.49 -7.76 30.01
N LYS A 13 -38.85 -7.56 28.74
CA LYS A 13 -37.91 -7.25 27.67
C LYS A 13 -37.37 -5.83 27.86
N ASN A 14 -36.11 -5.70 28.27
CA ASN A 14 -35.37 -4.44 28.20
C ASN A 14 -35.15 -4.09 26.72
N ASN A 15 -35.81 -3.07 26.24
CA ASN A 15 -35.52 -2.43 24.95
C ASN A 15 -34.22 -1.64 25.05
N THR A 16 -33.09 -2.29 24.74
CA THR A 16 -31.84 -1.58 24.39
C THR A 16 -32.07 -0.96 23.02
N LYS A 17 -32.30 0.34 22.97
CA LYS A 17 -32.26 1.13 21.74
C LYS A 17 -30.83 1.09 21.20
N ASN A 18 -30.54 0.20 20.26
CA ASN A 18 -29.41 0.30 19.38
C ASN A 18 -29.60 1.59 18.55
N SER A 19 -28.91 2.64 18.93
CA SER A 19 -28.75 3.83 18.09
C SER A 19 -27.87 3.42 16.90
N LYS A 20 -28.51 3.00 15.80
CA LYS A 20 -27.85 2.93 14.50
C LYS A 20 -27.43 4.35 14.14
N VAL A 21 -26.14 4.64 14.28
CA VAL A 21 -25.54 5.83 13.69
C VAL A 21 -25.67 5.64 12.19
N ASN A 22 -26.70 6.23 11.57
CA ASN A 22 -26.81 6.33 10.13
C ASN A 22 -25.76 7.34 9.66
N ILE A 23 -24.55 6.85 9.36
CA ILE A 23 -23.58 7.62 8.61
C ILE A 23 -24.17 7.74 7.21
N LYS A 24 -24.78 8.88 6.89
CA LYS A 24 -25.08 9.24 5.50
C LYS A 24 -23.74 9.37 4.80
N VAL A 25 -23.31 8.30 4.12
CA VAL A 25 -22.21 8.36 3.16
C VAL A 25 -22.70 9.24 2.01
N THR A 26 -22.33 10.51 2.05
CA THR A 26 -22.50 11.39 0.89
C THR A 26 -21.65 10.78 -0.24
N GLU A 27 -22.25 10.55 -1.40
CA GLU A 27 -21.66 9.93 -2.59
C GLU A 27 -20.59 10.83 -3.27
N THR A 28 -19.87 11.64 -2.53
CA THR A 28 -18.83 12.50 -3.09
C THR A 28 -17.54 11.70 -3.20
N THR A 29 -17.11 11.46 -4.45
CA THR A 29 -15.74 11.03 -4.77
C THR A 29 -14.75 11.96 -4.06
N PRO A 30 -13.67 11.45 -3.46
CA PRO A 30 -12.66 12.29 -2.81
C PRO A 30 -12.21 13.39 -3.78
N SER A 31 -12.29 14.64 -3.40
CA SER A 31 -11.87 15.75 -4.27
C SER A 31 -10.41 16.15 -4.05
N ARG A 32 -9.88 15.89 -2.86
CA ARG A 32 -8.52 16.24 -2.43
C ARG A 32 -7.79 15.07 -1.84
N ILE A 33 -6.62 14.80 -2.39
CA ILE A 33 -5.77 13.68 -1.99
C ILE A 33 -4.44 14.24 -1.51
N PHE A 34 -3.94 13.74 -0.38
CA PHE A 34 -2.61 14.03 0.09
C PHE A 34 -1.73 12.79 -0.10
N ILE A 35 -0.55 12.97 -0.73
CA ILE A 35 0.39 11.87 -1.03
C ILE A 35 1.72 12.15 -0.37
N VAL A 36 2.29 11.13 0.27
CA VAL A 36 3.64 11.16 0.83
C VAL A 36 4.34 9.84 0.57
N GLY A 37 5.65 9.86 0.49
CA GLY A 37 6.46 8.66 0.35
C GLY A 37 7.66 8.85 -0.57
N GLU A 38 8.03 7.79 -1.25
CA GLU A 38 9.26 7.69 -2.04
C GLU A 38 8.99 7.86 -3.54
N SER A 39 9.93 8.56 -4.19
CA SER A 39 10.01 8.65 -5.66
C SER A 39 10.37 7.27 -6.25
N PRO A 40 9.87 6.91 -7.44
CA PRO A 40 8.94 7.65 -8.30
C PRO A 40 7.46 7.35 -8.01
N MET A 41 7.13 6.61 -6.95
CA MET A 41 5.74 6.23 -6.66
C MET A 41 4.84 7.43 -6.41
N VAL A 42 5.35 8.42 -5.66
CA VAL A 42 4.59 9.65 -5.36
C VAL A 42 4.17 10.36 -6.64
N GLU A 43 5.08 10.48 -7.60
CA GLU A 43 4.83 11.10 -8.89
C GLU A 43 3.82 10.30 -9.71
N GLN A 44 4.00 8.98 -9.79
CA GLN A 44 3.12 8.10 -10.55
C GLN A 44 1.68 8.12 -10.03
N TYR A 45 1.50 8.10 -8.70
CA TYR A 45 0.18 8.23 -8.10
C TYR A 45 -0.42 9.63 -8.27
N ALA A 46 0.41 10.68 -8.17
CA ALA A 46 -0.04 12.04 -8.36
C ALA A 46 -0.50 12.28 -9.80
N GLU A 47 0.24 11.80 -10.80
CA GLU A 47 -0.15 11.87 -12.21
C GLU A 47 -1.45 11.13 -12.47
N LEU A 48 -1.59 9.91 -11.95
CA LEU A 48 -2.82 9.14 -12.10
C LEU A 48 -4.02 9.87 -11.49
N CYS A 49 -3.90 10.37 -10.25
CA CYS A 49 -4.99 11.05 -9.57
C CYS A 49 -5.38 12.35 -10.29
N THR A 50 -4.41 13.16 -10.74
CA THR A 50 -4.71 14.42 -11.44
C THR A 50 -5.30 14.20 -12.82
N ALA A 51 -4.90 13.15 -13.54
CA ALA A 51 -5.50 12.78 -14.82
C ALA A 51 -6.99 12.43 -14.67
N HIS A 52 -7.43 12.01 -13.48
CA HIS A 52 -8.82 11.70 -13.15
C HIS A 52 -9.54 12.82 -12.37
N GLY A 53 -8.97 14.03 -12.38
CA GLY A 53 -9.65 15.23 -11.87
C GLY A 53 -9.48 15.53 -10.38
N TYR A 54 -8.63 14.82 -9.66
CA TYR A 54 -8.33 15.10 -8.26
C TYR A 54 -7.38 16.28 -8.08
N ASP A 55 -7.57 17.04 -6.99
CA ASP A 55 -6.58 17.98 -6.50
C ASP A 55 -5.60 17.25 -5.61
N VAL A 56 -4.34 17.21 -5.98
CA VAL A 56 -3.30 16.44 -5.31
C VAL A 56 -2.36 17.35 -4.54
N PHE A 57 -2.12 17.01 -3.29
CA PHE A 57 -1.15 17.66 -2.42
C PHE A 57 -0.04 16.66 -2.10
N ILE A 58 1.21 17.03 -2.39
CA ILE A 58 2.37 16.18 -2.18
C ILE A 58 3.17 16.75 -1.01
N SER A 59 3.54 15.89 -0.05
CA SER A 59 4.45 16.26 1.03
C SER A 59 5.83 16.59 0.46
N ARG A 60 6.40 17.72 0.88
CA ARG A 60 7.76 18.08 0.53
C ARG A 60 8.73 17.14 1.23
N ASN A 61 9.40 16.29 0.47
CA ASN A 61 10.48 15.45 0.96
C ASN A 61 11.82 16.04 0.48
N GLU A 62 12.91 15.82 1.20
CA GLU A 62 14.23 16.37 0.84
C GLU A 62 14.70 15.90 -0.55
N ASN A 63 14.22 14.75 -0.99
CA ASN A 63 14.50 14.17 -2.31
C ASN A 63 13.63 14.72 -3.47
N LEU A 64 12.70 15.63 -3.18
CA LEU A 64 11.81 16.24 -4.18
C LEU A 64 12.54 17.16 -5.19
N ALA A 65 13.80 17.49 -4.93
CA ALA A 65 14.63 18.30 -5.85
C ALA A 65 14.86 17.63 -7.22
N LEU A 66 14.57 16.32 -7.32
CA LEU A 66 14.70 15.50 -8.54
C LEU A 66 13.36 15.25 -9.23
N MET A 67 12.24 15.80 -8.74
CA MET A 67 10.95 15.62 -9.41
C MET A 67 11.02 16.14 -10.84
N PRO A 68 10.73 15.30 -11.85
CA PRO A 68 10.40 15.81 -13.16
C PRO A 68 9.28 16.83 -12.98
N LYS A 69 9.35 17.97 -13.70
CA LYS A 69 8.34 19.03 -13.61
C LYS A 69 6.97 18.44 -13.99
N ILE A 70 6.24 17.96 -12.98
CA ILE A 70 4.86 17.52 -13.20
C ILE A 70 4.07 18.77 -13.56
N LYS A 71 3.73 18.90 -14.83
CA LYS A 71 3.00 20.05 -15.36
C LYS A 71 1.49 19.84 -15.12
N SER A 72 1.05 20.07 -13.91
CA SER A 72 -0.39 20.09 -13.62
C SER A 72 -0.69 21.16 -12.57
N ASP A 73 -1.63 22.05 -12.88
CA ASP A 73 -2.11 23.09 -11.96
C ASP A 73 -2.86 22.49 -10.75
N ARG A 74 -3.20 21.20 -10.80
CA ARG A 74 -3.87 20.45 -9.73
C ARG A 74 -2.89 19.84 -8.71
N ILE A 75 -1.57 19.94 -8.93
CA ILE A 75 -0.56 19.44 -8.00
C ILE A 75 0.02 20.59 -7.19
N LYS A 76 -0.03 20.47 -5.87
CA LYS A 76 0.56 21.42 -4.93
C LYS A 76 1.53 20.70 -4.00
N ILE A 77 2.72 21.27 -3.84
CA ILE A 77 3.73 20.76 -2.90
C ILE A 77 3.57 21.51 -1.59
N THR A 78 3.32 20.79 -0.50
CA THR A 78 3.11 21.40 0.83
C THR A 78 3.38 20.40 1.95
N ASN A 79 3.90 20.89 3.06
CA ASN A 79 4.01 20.08 4.28
C ASN A 79 2.75 20.16 5.16
N ILE A 80 1.78 20.99 4.78
CA ILE A 80 0.54 21.13 5.54
C ILE A 80 -0.54 20.27 4.87
N ILE A 81 -1.13 19.34 5.61
CA ILE A 81 -2.26 18.55 5.12
C ILE A 81 -3.49 19.48 5.11
N PRO A 82 -4.14 19.69 3.95
CA PRO A 82 -5.34 20.52 3.91
C PRO A 82 -6.47 19.93 4.76
N SER A 83 -7.20 20.78 5.49
CA SER A 83 -8.25 20.36 6.44
C SER A 83 -9.40 19.56 5.80
N ASN A 84 -9.61 19.71 4.51
CA ASN A 84 -10.64 19.00 3.74
C ASN A 84 -10.06 17.89 2.85
N THR A 85 -8.89 17.35 3.20
CA THR A 85 -8.33 16.16 2.59
C THR A 85 -9.25 14.98 2.86
N SER A 86 -9.70 14.34 1.80
CA SER A 86 -10.68 13.25 1.86
C SER A 86 -10.06 11.85 1.79
N LEU A 87 -8.78 11.77 1.42
CA LEU A 87 -8.02 10.52 1.34
C LEU A 87 -6.53 10.82 1.38
N VAL A 88 -5.75 9.97 2.03
CA VAL A 88 -4.29 10.04 1.99
C VAL A 88 -3.69 8.75 1.44
N ILE A 89 -2.54 8.90 0.75
CA ILE A 89 -1.77 7.78 0.21
C ILE A 89 -0.34 7.88 0.75
N GLU A 90 0.07 6.86 1.47
CA GLU A 90 1.41 6.73 2.05
C GLU A 90 2.20 5.66 1.28
N LEU A 91 3.34 6.05 0.69
CA LEU A 91 4.11 5.26 -0.28
C LEU A 91 5.57 5.06 0.15
N THR A 92 5.83 5.00 1.45
CA THR A 92 7.19 4.75 1.97
C THR A 92 7.39 3.24 2.18
N ASN A 93 8.43 2.66 1.61
CA ASN A 93 8.78 1.25 1.77
C ASN A 93 10.12 1.04 2.47
N ILE A 94 11.06 1.97 2.32
CA ILE A 94 12.45 1.83 2.78
C ILE A 94 12.61 2.37 4.21
N ASP A 95 12.11 3.58 4.46
CA ASP A 95 12.22 4.22 5.78
C ASP A 95 10.98 3.97 6.65
N THR A 96 11.00 2.88 7.42
CA THR A 96 9.90 2.52 8.33
C THR A 96 9.64 3.57 9.41
N LEU A 97 10.67 4.32 9.86
CA LEU A 97 10.47 5.37 10.86
C LEU A 97 9.75 6.58 10.27
N ALA A 98 10.10 6.97 9.04
CA ALA A 98 9.37 8.01 8.31
C ALA A 98 7.93 7.58 8.05
N LYS A 99 7.70 6.33 7.60
CA LYS A 99 6.36 5.75 7.43
C LYS A 99 5.53 5.89 8.70
N LYS A 100 6.05 5.45 9.84
CA LYS A 100 5.35 5.53 11.13
C LYS A 100 4.96 6.96 11.47
N LYS A 101 5.89 7.92 11.37
CA LYS A 101 5.63 9.35 11.60
C LYS A 101 4.54 9.89 10.66
N ASN A 102 4.53 9.48 9.40
CA ASN A 102 3.51 9.89 8.44
C ASN A 102 2.12 9.42 8.87
N ILE A 103 2.00 8.14 9.21
CA ILE A 103 0.73 7.52 9.59
C ILE A 103 0.19 8.12 10.90
N GLU A 104 1.03 8.29 11.92
CA GLU A 104 0.67 8.95 13.19
C GLU A 104 0.20 10.40 12.94
N ARG A 105 0.89 11.14 12.07
CA ARG A 105 0.49 12.49 11.68
C ARG A 105 -0.87 12.51 10.99
N PHE A 106 -1.15 11.57 10.12
CA PHE A 106 -2.44 11.45 9.45
C PHE A 106 -3.56 11.20 10.44
N ASP A 107 -3.34 10.32 11.41
CA ASP A 107 -4.32 10.02 12.45
C ASP A 107 -4.72 11.25 13.26
N ASN A 108 -3.76 12.12 13.55
CA ASN A 108 -3.97 13.32 14.35
C ASN A 108 -4.64 14.48 13.60
N VAL A 109 -4.56 14.53 12.27
CA VAL A 109 -4.97 15.72 11.49
C VAL A 109 -6.20 15.49 10.64
N LEU A 110 -6.41 14.26 10.16
CA LEU A 110 -7.47 13.95 9.22
C LEU A 110 -8.81 13.73 9.93
N ALA A 111 -9.90 14.03 9.19
CA ALA A 111 -11.23 13.63 9.62
C ALA A 111 -11.31 12.10 9.81
N GLU A 112 -12.06 11.66 10.82
CA GLU A 112 -12.22 10.23 11.16
C GLU A 112 -12.73 9.37 10.00
N THR A 113 -13.42 9.96 9.04
CA THR A 113 -13.98 9.28 7.86
C THR A 113 -12.99 9.18 6.69
N ALA A 114 -11.84 9.86 6.74
CA ALA A 114 -10.86 9.85 5.66
C ALA A 114 -10.01 8.57 5.70
N PRO A 115 -10.03 7.71 4.67
CA PRO A 115 -9.19 6.52 4.63
C PRO A 115 -7.72 6.86 4.47
N ILE A 116 -6.89 5.99 5.05
CA ILE A 116 -5.44 6.00 4.94
C ILE A 116 -5.05 4.78 4.10
N LEU A 117 -4.65 5.00 2.85
CA LEU A 117 -4.10 3.95 1.98
C LEU A 117 -2.59 3.94 2.15
N SER A 118 -2.04 2.87 2.70
CA SER A 118 -0.61 2.79 2.97
C SER A 118 0.04 1.59 2.32
N SER A 119 1.21 1.81 1.72
CA SER A 119 2.01 0.69 1.20
C SER A 119 2.30 -0.32 2.32
N SER A 120 1.92 -1.57 2.10
CA SER A 120 2.02 -2.64 3.11
C SER A 120 2.89 -3.81 2.63
N ILE A 121 3.86 -3.52 1.76
CA ILE A 121 4.74 -4.55 1.22
C ILE A 121 5.99 -4.81 2.08
N THR A 122 6.34 -3.88 3.00
CA THR A 122 7.48 -4.04 3.92
C THR A 122 7.08 -4.04 5.39
N VAL A 123 5.89 -3.52 5.70
CA VAL A 123 5.26 -3.56 7.04
C VAL A 123 3.78 -3.84 6.83
N THR A 124 3.21 -4.83 7.51
CA THR A 124 1.79 -5.19 7.33
C THR A 124 0.86 -4.04 7.70
N ALA A 125 -0.30 -3.96 7.05
CA ALA A 125 -1.31 -2.94 7.38
C ALA A 125 -1.82 -3.07 8.82
N THR A 126 -1.90 -4.29 9.34
CA THR A 126 -2.29 -4.56 10.73
C THR A 126 -1.25 -4.01 11.71
N GLU A 127 0.04 -4.19 11.44
CA GLU A 127 1.10 -3.59 12.24
C GLU A 127 1.04 -2.07 12.21
N GLN A 128 0.93 -1.48 11.01
CA GLN A 128 0.76 -0.04 10.83
C GLN A 128 -0.46 0.50 11.60
N SER A 129 -1.57 -0.24 11.62
CA SER A 129 -2.77 0.11 12.38
C SER A 129 -2.52 0.17 13.89
N SER A 130 -1.53 -0.59 14.40
CA SER A 130 -1.19 -0.57 15.83
C SER A 130 -0.56 0.75 16.28
N TRP A 131 -0.06 1.56 15.36
CA TRP A 131 0.58 2.85 15.65
C TRP A 131 -0.41 3.98 15.87
N ILE A 132 -1.70 3.79 15.54
CA ILE A 132 -2.72 4.84 15.51
C ILE A 132 -4.00 4.43 16.26
N SER A 133 -4.79 5.41 16.66
CA SER A 133 -6.09 5.20 17.30
C SER A 133 -7.18 4.88 16.27
N GLY A 134 -7.16 5.54 15.11
CA GLY A 134 -8.11 5.38 14.01
C GLY A 134 -7.85 4.16 13.13
N LYS A 135 -7.60 2.99 13.75
CA LYS A 135 -7.21 1.73 13.10
C LYS A 135 -8.11 1.29 11.95
N TYR A 136 -9.40 1.64 12.05
CA TYR A 136 -10.45 1.26 11.10
C TYR A 136 -10.36 1.95 9.75
N ARG A 137 -9.58 3.04 9.62
CA ARG A 137 -9.42 3.78 8.36
C ARG A 137 -8.21 3.36 7.54
N LEU A 138 -7.31 2.53 8.08
CA LEU A 138 -6.12 2.09 7.37
C LEU A 138 -6.39 0.85 6.52
N VAL A 139 -5.99 0.95 5.24
CA VAL A 139 -6.03 -0.16 4.28
C VAL A 139 -4.66 -0.26 3.63
N GLY A 140 -4.10 -1.45 3.62
CA GLY A 140 -2.84 -1.74 2.93
C GLY A 140 -3.01 -1.75 1.41
N ILE A 141 -2.00 -1.26 0.71
CA ILE A 141 -1.91 -1.35 -0.76
C ILE A 141 -0.56 -1.91 -1.18
N ALA A 142 -0.53 -2.64 -2.30
CA ALA A 142 0.73 -3.05 -2.92
C ALA A 142 1.29 -1.90 -3.75
N ALA A 143 2.27 -1.16 -3.21
CA ALA A 143 2.89 -0.07 -3.93
C ALA A 143 4.39 -0.32 -4.14
N LEU A 144 4.75 -0.58 -5.40
CA LEU A 144 6.11 -0.53 -5.91
C LEU A 144 6.15 0.40 -7.14
N PRO A 145 7.31 0.98 -7.46
CA PRO A 145 7.47 1.71 -8.72
C PRO A 145 6.91 0.92 -9.90
N THR A 146 6.22 1.59 -10.79
CA THR A 146 5.53 1.06 -11.98
C THR A 146 4.28 0.21 -11.78
N LEU A 147 4.05 -0.36 -10.58
CA LEU A 147 2.88 -1.23 -10.37
C LEU A 147 1.55 -0.48 -10.54
N ILE A 148 1.48 0.80 -10.17
CA ILE A 148 0.26 1.60 -10.36
C ILE A 148 -0.11 1.79 -11.85
N GLN A 149 0.81 1.55 -12.76
CA GLN A 149 0.55 1.56 -14.21
C GLN A 149 -0.21 0.31 -14.67
N LYS A 150 -0.19 -0.78 -13.88
CA LYS A 150 -0.95 -2.00 -14.15
C LYS A 150 -2.44 -1.79 -13.89
N PRO A 151 -3.32 -2.55 -14.56
CA PRO A 151 -4.77 -2.36 -14.43
C PRO A 151 -5.33 -2.71 -13.06
N CYS A 152 -4.66 -3.55 -12.30
CA CYS A 152 -5.10 -4.05 -11.00
C CYS A 152 -4.18 -3.58 -9.87
N VAL A 153 -4.79 -3.26 -8.71
CA VAL A 153 -4.10 -2.93 -7.46
C VAL A 153 -4.51 -3.93 -6.39
N GLU A 154 -3.54 -4.52 -5.72
CA GLU A 154 -3.78 -5.37 -4.55
C GLU A 154 -4.04 -4.50 -3.32
N ILE A 155 -5.10 -4.80 -2.59
CA ILE A 155 -5.40 -4.16 -1.31
C ILE A 155 -5.48 -5.20 -0.20
N ALA A 156 -5.00 -4.85 0.97
CA ALA A 156 -5.01 -5.69 2.16
C ALA A 156 -5.77 -4.96 3.29
N PRO A 157 -7.05 -5.33 3.54
CA PRO A 157 -7.74 -4.84 4.71
C PRO A 157 -7.10 -5.40 5.98
N THR A 158 -7.13 -4.60 7.04
CA THR A 158 -6.74 -5.06 8.37
C THR A 158 -7.90 -5.76 9.06
N ILE A 159 -7.64 -6.41 10.20
CA ILE A 159 -8.70 -6.99 11.05
C ILE A 159 -9.66 -5.91 11.60
N TYR A 160 -9.28 -4.63 11.53
CA TYR A 160 -10.07 -3.49 11.99
C TYR A 160 -10.84 -2.78 10.87
N SER A 161 -10.57 -3.10 9.61
CA SER A 161 -11.15 -2.41 8.44
C SER A 161 -12.63 -2.76 8.28
N PRO A 162 -13.57 -1.82 8.50
CA PRO A 162 -14.99 -2.06 8.25
C PRO A 162 -15.28 -2.07 6.75
N LYS A 163 -16.45 -2.61 6.39
CA LYS A 163 -16.89 -2.67 4.99
C LYS A 163 -16.95 -1.30 4.32
N GLU A 164 -17.34 -0.27 5.07
CA GLU A 164 -17.46 1.10 4.60
C GLU A 164 -16.11 1.66 4.12
N THR A 165 -15.03 1.42 4.86
CA THR A 165 -13.67 1.84 4.46
C THR A 165 -13.22 1.11 3.20
N LEU A 166 -13.53 -0.18 3.08
CA LEU A 166 -13.22 -0.95 1.88
C LEU A 166 -14.00 -0.46 0.66
N GLU A 167 -15.29 -0.15 0.82
CA GLU A 167 -16.10 0.39 -0.28
C GLU A 167 -15.63 1.78 -0.74
N VAL A 168 -15.16 2.63 0.19
CA VAL A 168 -14.54 3.92 -0.18
C VAL A 168 -13.23 3.69 -0.93
N THR A 169 -12.38 2.78 -0.46
CA THR A 169 -11.13 2.41 -1.12
C THR A 169 -11.39 1.86 -2.53
N LYS A 170 -12.35 0.96 -2.68
CA LYS A 170 -12.74 0.38 -3.95
C LYS A 170 -13.21 1.46 -4.94
N ARG A 171 -14.13 2.32 -4.51
CA ARG A 171 -14.63 3.43 -5.34
C ARG A 171 -13.50 4.37 -5.77
N PHE A 172 -12.56 4.67 -4.88
CA PHE A 172 -11.40 5.46 -5.24
C PHE A 172 -10.60 4.82 -6.37
N PHE A 173 -10.18 3.55 -6.24
CA PHE A 173 -9.41 2.89 -7.30
C PHE A 173 -10.19 2.76 -8.60
N GLN A 174 -11.49 2.45 -8.55
CA GLN A 174 -12.35 2.42 -9.74
C GLN A 174 -12.44 3.80 -10.42
N SER A 175 -12.51 4.89 -9.65
CA SER A 175 -12.57 6.25 -10.20
C SER A 175 -11.31 6.68 -10.93
N VAL A 176 -10.17 6.04 -10.62
CA VAL A 176 -8.90 6.24 -11.33
C VAL A 176 -8.60 5.10 -12.33
N GLY A 177 -9.63 4.36 -12.73
CA GLY A 177 -9.55 3.33 -13.78
C GLY A 177 -8.80 2.07 -13.36
N LYS A 178 -8.77 1.74 -12.05
CA LYS A 178 -8.12 0.53 -11.53
C LYS A 178 -9.13 -0.47 -11.01
N GLU A 179 -8.89 -1.73 -11.31
CA GLU A 179 -9.49 -2.86 -10.62
C GLU A 179 -8.77 -3.11 -9.30
N ILE A 180 -9.41 -3.77 -8.37
CA ILE A 180 -8.81 -4.17 -7.11
C ILE A 180 -8.94 -5.67 -6.87
N GLU A 181 -7.88 -6.24 -6.27
CA GLU A 181 -7.90 -7.58 -5.70
C GLU A 181 -7.66 -7.51 -4.21
N ILE A 182 -8.52 -8.16 -3.44
CA ILE A 182 -8.39 -8.22 -1.98
C ILE A 182 -7.49 -9.40 -1.65
N VAL A 183 -6.35 -9.10 -1.01
CA VAL A 183 -5.38 -10.12 -0.60
C VAL A 183 -5.21 -10.13 0.92
N GLN A 184 -4.58 -11.17 1.44
CA GLN A 184 -4.25 -11.25 2.86
C GLN A 184 -3.17 -10.22 3.21
N ASP A 185 -3.29 -9.63 4.41
CA ASP A 185 -2.32 -8.68 4.95
C ASP A 185 -1.04 -9.43 5.37
N ARG A 186 -0.12 -9.55 4.43
CA ARG A 186 1.19 -10.20 4.60
C ARG A 186 2.28 -9.39 3.92
N ILE A 187 3.48 -9.44 4.47
CA ILE A 187 4.66 -8.80 3.86
C ILE A 187 4.79 -9.21 2.39
N GLY A 188 5.02 -8.22 1.53
CA GLY A 188 5.19 -8.39 0.08
C GLY A 188 3.88 -8.62 -0.68
N MET A 189 2.75 -8.84 0.00
CA MET A 189 1.46 -9.18 -0.64
C MET A 189 1.62 -10.28 -1.71
N VAL A 190 1.10 -10.14 -2.93
CA VAL A 190 1.24 -11.19 -3.98
C VAL A 190 2.27 -10.79 -5.04
N LEU A 191 1.97 -9.79 -5.87
CA LEU A 191 2.82 -9.45 -7.01
C LEU A 191 4.20 -8.93 -6.59
N PRO A 192 4.33 -7.99 -5.63
CA PRO A 192 5.65 -7.55 -5.19
C PRO A 192 6.50 -8.70 -4.63
N ARG A 193 5.89 -9.61 -3.85
CA ARG A 193 6.57 -10.79 -3.31
C ARG A 193 7.13 -11.68 -4.40
N ILE A 194 6.30 -12.06 -5.37
CA ILE A 194 6.71 -12.96 -6.45
C ILE A 194 7.78 -12.29 -7.31
N LEU A 195 7.56 -11.04 -7.70
CA LEU A 195 8.47 -10.31 -8.58
C LEU A 195 9.85 -10.10 -7.94
N CYS A 196 9.90 -9.61 -6.69
CA CYS A 196 11.16 -9.43 -5.98
C CYS A 196 11.93 -10.76 -5.78
N ARG A 197 11.22 -11.88 -5.59
CA ARG A 197 11.86 -13.19 -5.50
C ARG A 197 12.41 -13.67 -6.83
N ILE A 198 11.74 -13.43 -7.95
CA ILE A 198 12.29 -13.73 -9.28
C ILE A 198 13.57 -12.93 -9.52
N ILE A 199 13.59 -11.65 -9.15
CA ILE A 199 14.79 -10.81 -9.25
C ILE A 199 15.92 -11.35 -8.34
N ASN A 200 15.57 -11.78 -7.14
CA ASN A 200 16.54 -12.36 -6.20
C ASN A 200 17.16 -13.66 -6.74
N GLU A 201 16.35 -14.54 -7.31
CA GLU A 201 16.79 -15.79 -7.91
C GLU A 201 17.71 -15.53 -9.11
N ALA A 202 17.36 -14.56 -9.95
CA ALA A 202 18.22 -14.13 -11.06
C ALA A 202 19.59 -13.60 -10.56
N ALA A 203 19.63 -12.90 -9.42
CA ALA A 203 20.88 -12.46 -8.82
C ALA A 203 21.71 -13.62 -8.25
N PHE A 204 21.11 -14.69 -7.76
CA PHE A 204 21.82 -15.91 -7.40
C PHE A 204 22.40 -16.60 -8.64
N ALA A 205 21.62 -16.72 -9.73
CA ALA A 205 22.09 -17.32 -10.97
C ALA A 205 23.35 -16.63 -11.54
N ILE A 206 23.45 -15.29 -11.41
CA ILE A 206 24.70 -14.58 -11.75
C ILE A 206 25.84 -14.97 -10.81
N THR A 207 25.60 -15.04 -9.50
CA THR A 207 26.62 -15.35 -8.51
C THR A 207 27.16 -16.78 -8.71
N GLU A 208 26.34 -17.68 -9.24
CA GLU A 208 26.66 -19.07 -9.56
C GLU A 208 27.22 -19.24 -10.99
N ASP A 209 27.45 -18.15 -11.71
CA ASP A 209 28.00 -18.10 -13.06
C ASP A 209 27.20 -18.94 -14.09
N ILE A 210 25.86 -18.99 -13.90
CA ILE A 210 24.96 -19.75 -14.78
C ILE A 210 24.77 -19.05 -16.11
N ALA A 211 24.53 -17.73 -16.10
CA ALA A 211 24.31 -16.93 -17.31
C ALA A 211 24.56 -15.44 -17.06
N SER A 212 24.72 -14.67 -18.14
CA SER A 212 24.77 -13.21 -18.05
C SER A 212 23.37 -12.60 -17.69
N PRO A 213 23.31 -11.37 -17.12
CA PRO A 213 22.05 -10.69 -16.88
C PRO A 213 21.15 -10.61 -18.12
N GLN A 214 21.76 -10.33 -19.30
CA GLN A 214 21.05 -10.21 -20.56
C GLN A 214 20.47 -11.55 -21.04
N ASP A 215 21.19 -12.64 -20.83
CA ASP A 215 20.73 -13.99 -21.21
C ASP A 215 19.58 -14.43 -20.29
N ILE A 216 19.65 -14.13 -18.98
CA ILE A 216 18.58 -14.41 -18.02
C ILE A 216 17.31 -13.63 -18.41
N ASP A 217 17.42 -12.34 -18.68
CA ASP A 217 16.30 -11.51 -19.11
C ASP A 217 15.69 -12.04 -20.42
N THR A 218 16.51 -12.40 -21.38
CA THR A 218 16.08 -12.97 -22.65
C THR A 218 15.38 -14.31 -22.47
N ALA A 219 15.91 -15.20 -21.66
CA ALA A 219 15.34 -16.52 -21.38
C ALA A 219 13.93 -16.41 -20.77
N LEU A 220 13.72 -15.51 -19.80
CA LEU A 220 12.41 -15.34 -19.18
C LEU A 220 11.41 -14.62 -20.10
N LYS A 221 11.84 -13.62 -20.86
CA LYS A 221 10.98 -12.98 -21.86
C LYS A 221 10.51 -13.94 -22.95
N LEU A 222 11.41 -14.72 -23.50
CA LEU A 222 11.09 -15.62 -24.60
C LEU A 222 10.54 -16.98 -24.14
N GLY A 223 10.98 -17.48 -22.97
CA GLY A 223 10.59 -18.81 -22.47
C GLY A 223 9.21 -18.84 -21.81
N ILE A 224 8.86 -17.78 -21.07
CA ILE A 224 7.58 -17.72 -20.32
C ILE A 224 6.80 -16.43 -20.60
N ASN A 225 7.13 -15.71 -21.65
CA ASN A 225 6.40 -14.52 -22.12
C ASN A 225 6.30 -13.39 -21.09
N PHE A 226 7.32 -13.16 -20.28
CA PHE A 226 7.37 -12.00 -19.40
C PHE A 226 7.54 -10.72 -20.21
N SER A 227 6.84 -9.66 -19.82
CA SER A 227 6.96 -8.35 -20.47
C SER A 227 8.36 -7.73 -20.31
N PHE A 228 9.03 -8.04 -19.20
CA PHE A 228 10.38 -7.60 -18.86
C PHE A 228 11.11 -8.74 -18.19
N GLY A 229 12.44 -8.79 -18.37
CA GLY A 229 13.27 -9.69 -17.61
C GLY A 229 13.49 -9.22 -16.17
N PRO A 230 14.04 -10.07 -15.29
CA PRO A 230 14.25 -9.74 -13.88
C PRO A 230 15.11 -8.50 -13.65
N PHE A 231 16.17 -8.30 -14.45
CA PHE A 231 17.06 -7.14 -14.32
C PHE A 231 16.42 -5.88 -14.89
N GLU A 232 15.71 -5.99 -16.01
CA GLU A 232 14.89 -4.89 -16.53
C GLU A 232 13.83 -4.46 -15.50
N TRP A 233 13.17 -5.39 -14.81
CA TRP A 233 12.26 -5.10 -13.69
C TRP A 233 12.98 -4.44 -12.52
N ALA A 234 14.17 -4.98 -12.13
CA ALA A 234 14.95 -4.42 -11.03
C ALA A 234 15.38 -2.98 -11.29
N GLU A 235 15.70 -2.64 -12.55
CA GLU A 235 16.03 -1.28 -12.96
C GLU A 235 14.81 -0.34 -12.86
N GLN A 236 13.64 -0.78 -13.32
CA GLN A 236 12.42 0.03 -13.28
C GLN A 236 11.89 0.23 -11.84
N ILE A 237 11.97 -0.79 -11.00
CA ILE A 237 11.51 -0.76 -9.60
C ILE A 237 12.52 0.00 -8.73
N GLY A 238 13.80 -0.14 -9.03
CA GLY A 238 14.91 0.30 -8.19
C GLY A 238 15.35 -0.78 -7.19
N LEU A 239 16.63 -1.10 -7.20
CA LEU A 239 17.20 -2.17 -6.37
C LEU A 239 16.99 -1.97 -4.87
N LYS A 240 16.93 -0.72 -4.38
CA LYS A 240 16.64 -0.42 -2.98
C LYS A 240 15.23 -0.86 -2.57
N GLN A 241 14.25 -0.68 -3.45
CA GLN A 241 12.87 -1.13 -3.22
C GLN A 241 12.80 -2.66 -3.19
N VAL A 242 13.43 -3.31 -4.16
CA VAL A 242 13.52 -4.79 -4.22
C VAL A 242 14.17 -5.33 -2.94
N TYR A 243 15.30 -4.75 -2.53
CA TYR A 243 16.02 -5.13 -1.32
C TYR A 243 15.18 -4.93 -0.05
N ALA A 244 14.43 -3.83 0.04
CA ALA A 244 13.56 -3.57 1.19
C ALA A 244 12.47 -4.66 1.33
N VAL A 245 11.81 -5.03 0.24
CA VAL A 245 10.79 -6.10 0.24
C VAL A 245 11.39 -7.44 0.64
N LEU A 246 12.53 -7.81 0.05
CA LEU A 246 13.19 -9.09 0.35
C LEU A 246 13.68 -9.15 1.79
N SER A 247 14.25 -8.05 2.30
CA SER A 247 14.71 -7.97 3.68
C SER A 247 13.55 -8.09 4.67
N ALA A 248 12.42 -7.46 4.37
CA ALA A 248 11.21 -7.57 5.18
C ALA A 248 10.64 -9.00 5.16
N LEU A 249 10.61 -9.66 4.00
CA LEU A 249 10.20 -11.06 3.88
C LEU A 249 11.11 -12.01 4.66
N GLN A 250 12.42 -11.81 4.59
CA GLN A 250 13.39 -12.60 5.34
C GLN A 250 13.22 -12.42 6.85
N ALA A 251 13.00 -11.17 7.31
CA ALA A 251 12.83 -10.86 8.72
C ALA A 251 11.52 -11.42 9.29
N ASP A 252 10.42 -11.37 8.52
CA ASP A 252 9.10 -11.85 8.94
C ASP A 252 9.00 -13.37 8.98
N LEU A 253 9.53 -14.05 7.96
CA LEU A 253 9.35 -15.49 7.77
C LEU A 253 10.51 -16.33 8.30
N GLN A 254 11.71 -15.77 8.39
CA GLN A 254 12.93 -16.41 8.90
C GLN A 254 13.25 -17.77 8.26
N GLU A 255 12.85 -17.95 6.99
CA GLU A 255 13.09 -19.17 6.22
C GLU A 255 14.23 -18.96 5.21
N GLU A 256 15.08 -19.97 5.02
CA GLU A 256 16.24 -19.92 4.09
C GLU A 256 15.83 -19.55 2.65
N ARG A 257 14.67 -19.99 2.21
CA ARG A 257 14.13 -19.66 0.88
C ARG A 257 13.90 -18.15 0.65
N TYR A 258 13.93 -17.33 1.69
CA TYR A 258 13.81 -15.86 1.61
C TYR A 258 15.14 -15.14 1.80
N ARG A 259 16.24 -15.88 1.87
CA ARG A 259 17.58 -15.29 1.93
C ARG A 259 17.81 -14.34 0.77
N VAL A 260 18.30 -13.15 1.08
CA VAL A 260 18.63 -12.15 0.06
C VAL A 260 19.98 -12.48 -0.55
N SER A 261 20.08 -12.43 -1.88
CA SER A 261 21.34 -12.60 -2.61
C SER A 261 22.36 -11.55 -2.16
N PRO A 262 23.60 -11.96 -1.78
CA PRO A 262 24.66 -11.02 -1.44
C PRO A 262 24.95 -10.00 -2.54
N LEU A 263 24.91 -10.43 -3.80
CA LEU A 263 25.09 -9.57 -4.96
C LEU A 263 24.00 -8.50 -5.03
N LEU A 264 22.72 -8.87 -4.92
CA LEU A 264 21.60 -7.93 -4.93
C LEU A 264 21.71 -6.92 -3.80
N LYS A 265 22.04 -7.38 -2.58
CA LYS A 265 22.28 -6.50 -1.43
C LYS A 265 23.39 -5.50 -1.72
N GLN A 266 24.52 -5.93 -2.25
CA GLN A 266 25.65 -5.06 -2.60
C GLN A 266 25.23 -4.04 -3.66
N MET A 267 24.55 -4.46 -4.72
CA MET A 267 24.05 -3.58 -5.77
C MET A 267 23.08 -2.52 -5.20
N ALA A 268 22.15 -2.92 -4.33
CA ALA A 268 21.20 -2.00 -3.70
C ALA A 268 21.88 -0.95 -2.81
N LEU A 269 22.94 -1.32 -2.10
CA LEU A 269 23.69 -0.42 -1.21
C LEU A 269 24.62 0.54 -1.97
N THR A 270 25.11 0.16 -3.14
CA THR A 270 26.01 0.97 -3.97
C THR A 270 25.29 1.89 -4.95
N GLN A 271 24.01 1.64 -5.21
CA GLN A 271 23.19 2.49 -6.07
C GLN A 271 23.02 3.87 -5.43
N LYS A 272 23.65 4.89 -6.02
CA LYS A 272 23.43 6.30 -5.64
C LYS A 272 22.00 6.71 -6.03
N TYR A 273 21.40 7.62 -5.26
CA TYR A 273 20.09 8.21 -5.55
C TYR A 273 20.08 8.97 -6.86
#